data_cc342e57afcf4d3a3c510060bb03fc9d
#
_entry.id   cc342e57afcf4d3a3c510060bb03fc9d
#
_cell.length_a   1.000
_cell.length_b   1.000
_cell.length_c   1.000
_cell.angle_alpha   90.00
_cell.angle_beta   90.00
_cell.angle_gamma   90.00
#
_symmetry.space_group_name_H-M   'P 1'
#
loop_
_entity.id
_entity.type
_entity.pdbx_description
1 polymer ?
#
loop_
_entity_poly.entity_id
_entity_poly.type
_entity_poly.pdbx_seq_one_letter_code
_entity_poly.pdbx_strand_id
1 'polypeptide(L)'
;ALYFWAADKFERNPETDILQLSTHYSDMASFFRERGYPGDYDKARSYYQKAERGMKQIYGDKPHPEMAAFYDGYALLYDNMGKYSEALSLFQKALEIKQKTLKREHPDIIQSYGSIGLIYYELTEYDKALDCLNEALEIADKIWPGPSSFKADIYNNLGLVYRSKGDYPKAEDLYGCALCIREEIYASDHPMVLATKNNIAQVYASEERYGEAISLFETVIREYRENSTEDSAFLATVYDNLSTAYREMERYEDAIDICTEGLNIRKDIYGKRSLDYAISLNNLALIYYEMGILNDAADIFSEALAIKKETLPEIHGQISIGYFNLGLVYDKLHRDNEALENYRASMEIDNELEAYEDVLLTAEYIAEIYERNDMPEDAEAYRTLCSKDDVH
;
A
#
# COMPACT_ATOMS: atom_id res chain seq x y z
N ALA A 1 -26.14 3.27 13.10
CA ALA A 1 -27.20 3.54 14.15
C ALA A 1 -27.42 2.32 15.04
N LEU A 2 -27.62 1.10 14.50
CA LEU A 2 -27.88 -0.13 15.28
C LEU A 2 -26.70 -0.51 16.19
N TYR A 3 -25.48 -0.45 15.70
CA TYR A 3 -24.27 -0.76 16.48
C TYR A 3 -24.08 0.19 17.67
N PHE A 4 -24.29 1.50 17.48
CA PHE A 4 -24.20 2.50 18.54
C PHE A 4 -25.28 2.31 19.62
N TRP A 5 -26.51 1.99 19.20
CA TRP A 5 -27.59 1.70 20.11
C TRP A 5 -27.31 0.44 20.95
N ALA A 6 -26.75 -0.59 20.32
CA ALA A 6 -26.35 -1.83 21.00
C ALA A 6 -25.24 -1.56 22.03
N ALA A 7 -24.19 -0.81 21.65
CA ALA A 7 -23.11 -0.47 22.58
C ALA A 7 -23.62 0.28 23.81
N ASP A 8 -24.43 1.34 23.62
CA ASP A 8 -25.02 2.11 24.74
C ASP A 8 -25.92 1.24 25.64
N LYS A 9 -26.70 0.33 25.06
CA LYS A 9 -27.54 -0.61 25.79
C LYS A 9 -26.71 -1.61 26.60
N PHE A 10 -25.62 -2.14 26.04
CA PHE A 10 -24.71 -3.08 26.70
C PHE A 10 -23.95 -2.38 27.84
N GLU A 11 -23.40 -1.18 27.60
CA GLU A 11 -22.67 -0.41 28.62
C GLU A 11 -23.54 -0.03 29.83
N ARG A 12 -24.84 0.17 29.61
CA ARG A 12 -25.80 0.55 30.68
C ARG A 12 -26.44 -0.63 31.42
N ASN A 13 -26.26 -1.83 30.93
CA ASN A 13 -26.83 -3.02 31.57
C ASN A 13 -25.78 -3.68 32.50
N PRO A 14 -26.00 -3.65 33.83
CA PRO A 14 -25.04 -4.24 34.78
C PRO A 14 -24.93 -5.78 34.69
N GLU A 15 -25.83 -6.44 33.97
CA GLU A 15 -25.82 -7.89 33.74
C GLU A 15 -25.12 -8.26 32.41
N THR A 16 -24.55 -7.30 31.69
CA THR A 16 -23.89 -7.58 30.42
C THR A 16 -22.64 -8.42 30.64
N ASP A 17 -22.57 -9.55 29.94
CA ASP A 17 -21.37 -10.38 29.91
C ASP A 17 -20.19 -9.58 29.31
N ILE A 18 -19.09 -9.49 30.04
CA ILE A 18 -17.88 -8.78 29.65
C ILE A 18 -17.35 -9.30 28.31
N LEU A 19 -17.49 -10.61 28.05
CA LEU A 19 -17.09 -11.20 26.77
C LEU A 19 -17.91 -10.65 25.61
N GLN A 20 -19.25 -10.66 25.75
CA GLN A 20 -20.15 -10.11 24.71
C GLN A 20 -19.88 -8.64 24.45
N LEU A 21 -19.62 -7.85 25.50
CA LEU A 21 -19.28 -6.44 25.37
C LEU A 21 -17.94 -6.25 24.65
N SER A 22 -16.93 -7.05 24.99
CA SER A 22 -15.60 -6.96 24.37
C SER A 22 -15.63 -7.36 22.90
N THR A 23 -16.38 -8.42 22.54
CA THR A 23 -16.61 -8.82 21.15
C THR A 23 -17.31 -7.71 20.38
N HIS A 24 -18.35 -7.12 20.96
CA HIS A 24 -19.07 -6.00 20.34
C HIS A 24 -18.15 -4.78 20.10
N TYR A 25 -17.24 -4.47 21.04
CA TYR A 25 -16.24 -3.42 20.80
C TYR A 25 -15.27 -3.77 19.67
N SER A 26 -14.89 -5.04 19.54
CA SER A 26 -14.05 -5.50 18.42
C SER A 26 -14.78 -5.34 17.07
N ASP A 27 -16.08 -5.68 17.01
CA ASP A 27 -16.90 -5.52 15.82
C ASP A 27 -17.05 -4.03 15.43
N MET A 28 -17.29 -3.15 16.45
CA MET A 28 -17.33 -1.71 16.25
C MET A 28 -16.00 -1.17 15.71
N ALA A 29 -14.90 -1.65 16.25
CA ALA A 29 -13.56 -1.26 15.79
C ALA A 29 -13.32 -1.69 14.35
N SER A 30 -13.67 -2.93 14.00
CA SER A 30 -13.58 -3.45 12.62
C SER A 30 -14.42 -2.64 11.65
N PHE A 31 -15.67 -2.31 12.04
CA PHE A 31 -16.55 -1.46 11.24
C PHE A 31 -15.94 -0.08 10.94
N PHE A 32 -15.36 0.60 11.94
CA PHE A 32 -14.72 1.89 11.73
C PHE A 32 -13.46 1.76 10.88
N ARG A 33 -12.65 0.71 11.10
CA ARG A 33 -11.47 0.42 10.28
C ARG A 33 -11.84 0.26 8.80
N GLU A 34 -12.87 -0.53 8.51
CA GLU A 34 -13.33 -0.80 7.14
C GLU A 34 -13.96 0.41 6.47
N ARG A 35 -14.63 1.27 7.24
CA ARG A 35 -15.24 2.47 6.71
C ARG A 35 -14.21 3.53 6.31
N GLY A 36 -13.13 3.69 7.07
CA GLY A 36 -11.96 4.47 6.72
C GLY A 36 -12.16 5.98 6.53
N TYR A 37 -13.25 6.56 7.10
CA TYR A 37 -13.44 8.00 7.02
C TYR A 37 -12.51 8.76 7.96
N PRO A 38 -12.25 10.07 7.73
CA PRO A 38 -11.43 10.88 8.63
C PRO A 38 -11.87 10.75 10.09
N GLY A 39 -10.92 10.41 10.97
CA GLY A 39 -11.16 10.17 12.40
C GLY A 39 -11.75 8.80 12.75
N ASP A 40 -12.02 7.92 11.78
CA ASP A 40 -12.53 6.57 12.07
C ASP A 40 -11.45 5.65 12.64
N TYR A 41 -10.21 5.77 12.21
CA TYR A 41 -9.11 5.00 12.77
C TYR A 41 -8.89 5.29 14.27
N ASP A 42 -9.06 6.54 14.73
CA ASP A 42 -9.00 6.87 16.16
C ASP A 42 -10.14 6.25 16.95
N LYS A 43 -11.35 6.22 16.36
CA LYS A 43 -12.50 5.53 16.96
C LYS A 43 -12.27 4.03 17.03
N ALA A 44 -11.80 3.42 15.92
CA ALA A 44 -11.45 2.01 15.87
C ALA A 44 -10.43 1.66 16.96
N ARG A 45 -9.35 2.43 17.07
CA ARG A 45 -8.33 2.26 18.10
C ARG A 45 -8.92 2.34 19.52
N SER A 46 -9.77 3.33 19.78
CA SER A 46 -10.44 3.46 21.09
C SER A 46 -11.30 2.24 21.44
N TYR A 47 -12.04 1.71 20.45
CA TYR A 47 -12.86 0.50 20.65
C TYR A 47 -11.99 -0.76 20.82
N TYR A 48 -10.90 -0.93 20.06
CA TYR A 48 -9.96 -2.03 20.29
C TYR A 48 -9.35 -1.96 21.70
N GLN A 49 -8.99 -0.78 22.21
CA GLN A 49 -8.48 -0.62 23.58
C GLN A 49 -9.51 -1.00 24.65
N LYS A 50 -10.81 -0.69 24.44
CA LYS A 50 -11.88 -1.15 25.32
C LYS A 50 -12.04 -2.67 25.27
N ALA A 51 -12.03 -3.25 24.08
CA ALA A 51 -12.11 -4.70 23.89
C ALA A 51 -10.94 -5.42 24.57
N GLU A 52 -9.71 -4.92 24.40
CA GLU A 52 -8.50 -5.50 25.01
C GLU A 52 -8.60 -5.60 26.53
N ARG A 53 -9.11 -4.53 27.17
CA ARG A 53 -9.28 -4.53 28.64
C ARG A 53 -10.24 -5.61 29.09
N GLY A 54 -11.37 -5.77 28.43
CA GLY A 54 -12.35 -6.81 28.76
C GLY A 54 -11.84 -8.21 28.46
N MET A 55 -11.20 -8.42 27.30
CA MET A 55 -10.57 -9.70 26.95
C MET A 55 -9.48 -10.12 27.96
N LYS A 56 -8.61 -9.18 28.37
CA LYS A 56 -7.60 -9.42 29.40
C LYS A 56 -8.19 -9.73 30.77
N GLN A 57 -9.32 -9.12 31.13
CA GLN A 57 -10.02 -9.43 32.38
C GLN A 57 -10.56 -10.87 32.40
N ILE A 58 -10.97 -11.41 31.24
CA ILE A 58 -11.55 -12.75 31.14
C ILE A 58 -10.46 -13.82 31.04
N TYR A 59 -9.52 -13.63 30.11
CA TYR A 59 -8.54 -14.66 29.76
C TYR A 59 -7.22 -14.51 30.52
N GLY A 60 -6.93 -13.29 31.04
CA GLY A 60 -5.62 -12.99 31.62
C GLY A 60 -4.51 -13.19 30.59
N ASP A 61 -3.44 -13.90 31.01
CA ASP A 61 -2.32 -14.25 30.14
C ASP A 61 -2.47 -15.65 29.49
N LYS A 62 -3.66 -16.26 29.61
CA LYS A 62 -3.89 -17.59 29.03
C LYS A 62 -4.10 -17.49 27.52
N PRO A 63 -3.40 -18.31 26.72
CA PRO A 63 -3.65 -18.35 25.28
C PRO A 63 -5.10 -18.77 24.99
N HIS A 64 -5.83 -17.95 24.24
CA HIS A 64 -7.19 -18.24 23.85
C HIS A 64 -7.42 -17.84 22.39
N PRO A 65 -8.09 -18.67 21.56
CA PRO A 65 -8.30 -18.36 20.13
C PRO A 65 -8.95 -16.99 19.87
N GLU A 66 -9.91 -16.57 20.72
CA GLU A 66 -10.52 -15.24 20.58
C GLU A 66 -9.54 -14.08 20.78
N MET A 67 -8.54 -14.27 21.66
CA MET A 67 -7.46 -13.28 21.81
C MET A 67 -6.59 -13.20 20.55
N ALA A 68 -6.35 -14.33 19.87
CA ALA A 68 -5.62 -14.31 18.61
C ALA A 68 -6.39 -13.57 17.54
N ALA A 69 -7.67 -13.87 17.34
CA ALA A 69 -8.53 -13.17 16.38
C ALA A 69 -8.64 -11.67 16.69
N PHE A 70 -8.73 -11.30 17.97
CA PHE A 70 -8.71 -9.92 18.42
C PHE A 70 -7.40 -9.21 18.02
N TYR A 71 -6.24 -9.83 18.29
CA TYR A 71 -4.95 -9.24 17.93
C TYR A 71 -4.75 -9.14 16.42
N ASP A 72 -5.25 -10.09 15.62
CA ASP A 72 -5.24 -10.01 14.16
C ASP A 72 -6.04 -8.79 13.67
N GLY A 73 -7.26 -8.61 14.18
CA GLY A 73 -8.11 -7.47 13.83
C GLY A 73 -7.49 -6.12 14.22
N TYR A 74 -6.85 -6.07 15.39
CA TYR A 74 -6.19 -4.85 15.88
C TYR A 74 -4.90 -4.56 15.11
N ALA A 75 -4.16 -5.60 14.71
CA ALA A 75 -3.00 -5.46 13.84
C ALA A 75 -3.37 -4.87 12.47
N LEU A 76 -4.47 -5.34 11.86
CA LEU A 76 -5.00 -4.77 10.60
C LEU A 76 -5.35 -3.29 10.72
N LEU A 77 -5.77 -2.80 11.89
CA LEU A 77 -5.97 -1.36 12.07
C LEU A 77 -4.66 -0.59 11.97
N TYR A 78 -3.61 -1.07 12.64
CA TYR A 78 -2.31 -0.42 12.59
C TYR A 78 -1.67 -0.50 11.21
N ASP A 79 -1.87 -1.61 10.51
CA ASP A 79 -1.50 -1.78 9.10
C ASP A 79 -2.17 -0.72 8.22
N ASN A 80 -3.50 -0.57 8.30
CA ASN A 80 -4.24 0.47 7.57
C ASN A 80 -3.81 1.91 7.94
N MET A 81 -3.19 2.10 9.11
CA MET A 81 -2.62 3.39 9.55
C MET A 81 -1.17 3.59 9.10
N GLY A 82 -0.55 2.63 8.39
CA GLY A 82 0.87 2.63 8.03
C GLY A 82 1.80 2.44 9.23
N LYS A 83 1.29 1.99 10.38
CA LYS A 83 2.05 1.75 11.61
C LYS A 83 2.50 0.29 11.67
N TYR A 84 3.43 -0.03 10.79
CA TYR A 84 3.83 -1.42 10.53
C TYR A 84 4.52 -2.09 11.71
N SER A 85 5.31 -1.36 12.53
CA SER A 85 5.96 -1.91 13.71
C SER A 85 4.97 -2.34 14.79
N GLU A 86 3.92 -1.56 15.02
CA GLU A 86 2.83 -1.90 15.95
C GLU A 86 1.99 -3.04 15.41
N ALA A 87 1.68 -3.04 14.10
CA ALA A 87 0.97 -4.14 13.43
C ALA A 87 1.75 -5.46 13.57
N LEU A 88 3.06 -5.45 13.30
CA LEU A 88 3.94 -6.60 13.46
C LEU A 88 3.89 -7.20 14.87
N SER A 89 4.00 -6.34 15.89
CA SER A 89 3.94 -6.77 17.28
C SER A 89 2.63 -7.49 17.62
N LEU A 90 1.51 -7.03 17.07
CA LEU A 90 0.20 -7.62 17.32
C LEU A 90 0.00 -8.93 16.53
N PHE A 91 0.41 -8.99 15.26
CA PHE A 91 0.38 -10.23 14.48
C PHE A 91 1.27 -11.30 15.09
N GLN A 92 2.44 -10.96 15.61
CA GLN A 92 3.31 -11.90 16.30
C GLN A 92 2.65 -12.44 17.58
N LYS A 93 1.96 -11.61 18.37
CA LYS A 93 1.17 -12.07 19.54
C LYS A 93 0.05 -13.01 19.12
N ALA A 94 -0.66 -12.70 18.04
CA ALA A 94 -1.71 -13.57 17.50
C ALA A 94 -1.13 -14.93 17.08
N LEU A 95 -0.02 -14.94 16.35
CA LEU A 95 0.66 -16.15 15.91
C LEU A 95 1.13 -17.00 17.11
N GLU A 96 1.74 -16.39 18.13
CA GLU A 96 2.17 -17.09 19.35
C GLU A 96 1.00 -17.80 20.05
N ILE A 97 -0.17 -17.14 20.13
CA ILE A 97 -1.38 -17.76 20.69
C ILE A 97 -1.86 -18.91 19.81
N LYS A 98 -1.91 -18.72 18.49
CA LYS A 98 -2.34 -19.77 17.55
C LYS A 98 -1.42 -20.99 17.61
N GLN A 99 -0.10 -20.78 17.69
CA GLN A 99 0.87 -21.88 17.85
C GLN A 99 0.70 -22.67 19.15
N LYS A 100 0.19 -22.06 20.22
CA LYS A 100 -0.09 -22.72 21.50
C LYS A 100 -1.46 -23.41 21.53
N THR A 101 -2.42 -22.98 20.70
CA THR A 101 -3.81 -23.45 20.75
C THR A 101 -4.21 -24.32 19.57
N LEU A 102 -3.49 -24.24 18.46
CA LEU A 102 -3.76 -24.96 17.21
C LEU A 102 -2.61 -25.92 16.89
N LYS A 103 -2.87 -26.88 16.00
CA LYS A 103 -1.81 -27.70 15.40
C LYS A 103 -0.97 -26.87 14.44
N ARG A 104 0.31 -27.21 14.25
CA ARG A 104 1.19 -26.51 13.30
C ARG A 104 0.59 -26.47 11.89
N GLU A 105 -0.05 -27.56 11.47
CA GLU A 105 -0.74 -27.70 10.19
C GLU A 105 -2.19 -27.15 10.27
N HIS A 106 -2.33 -25.87 10.60
CA HIS A 106 -3.63 -25.18 10.62
C HIS A 106 -3.65 -24.00 9.66
N PRO A 107 -4.72 -23.81 8.87
CA PRO A 107 -4.82 -22.68 7.92
C PRO A 107 -4.58 -21.31 8.54
N ASP A 108 -5.05 -21.09 9.78
CA ASP A 108 -4.87 -19.81 10.48
C ASP A 108 -3.40 -19.47 10.77
N ILE A 109 -2.54 -20.50 10.91
CA ILE A 109 -1.09 -20.30 11.08
C ILE A 109 -0.47 -19.85 9.75
N ILE A 110 -0.89 -20.44 8.63
CA ILE A 110 -0.48 -20.03 7.30
C ILE A 110 -0.85 -18.55 7.06
N GLN A 111 -2.09 -18.18 7.38
CA GLN A 111 -2.56 -16.81 7.24
C GLN A 111 -1.75 -15.83 8.10
N SER A 112 -1.42 -16.23 9.35
CA SER A 112 -0.58 -15.38 10.22
C SER A 112 0.82 -15.17 9.66
N TYR A 113 1.47 -16.23 9.15
CA TYR A 113 2.76 -16.08 8.48
C TYR A 113 2.67 -15.23 7.23
N GLY A 114 1.59 -15.36 6.44
CA GLY A 114 1.33 -14.51 5.28
C GLY A 114 1.21 -13.03 5.65
N SER A 115 0.40 -12.72 6.67
CA SER A 115 0.23 -11.34 7.17
C SER A 115 1.54 -10.76 7.70
N ILE A 116 2.28 -11.52 8.52
CA ILE A 116 3.59 -11.10 9.04
C ILE A 116 4.59 -10.87 7.90
N GLY A 117 4.59 -11.76 6.89
CA GLY A 117 5.43 -11.62 5.70
C GLY A 117 5.14 -10.33 4.94
N LEU A 118 3.87 -9.98 4.76
CA LEU A 118 3.49 -8.72 4.12
C LEU A 118 3.88 -7.48 4.96
N ILE A 119 3.76 -7.55 6.29
CA ILE A 119 4.24 -6.44 7.15
C ILE A 119 5.76 -6.29 7.07
N TYR A 120 6.53 -7.38 7.03
CA TYR A 120 7.97 -7.28 6.78
C TYR A 120 8.29 -6.72 5.39
N TYR A 121 7.46 -7.02 4.38
CA TYR A 121 7.57 -6.40 3.06
C TYR A 121 7.37 -4.88 3.13
N GLU A 122 6.34 -4.39 3.82
CA GLU A 122 6.08 -2.95 4.01
C GLU A 122 7.22 -2.24 4.80
N LEU A 123 7.87 -2.99 5.70
CA LEU A 123 9.07 -2.52 6.42
C LEU A 123 10.35 -2.64 5.59
N THR A 124 10.27 -3.03 4.31
CA THR A 124 11.41 -3.31 3.42
C THR A 124 12.37 -4.40 3.90
N GLU A 125 11.98 -5.16 4.94
CA GLU A 125 12.75 -6.28 5.49
C GLU A 125 12.50 -7.56 4.66
N TYR A 126 12.86 -7.52 3.38
CA TYR A 126 12.49 -8.54 2.38
C TYR A 126 12.95 -9.95 2.74
N ASP A 127 14.10 -10.12 3.36
CA ASP A 127 14.58 -11.46 3.73
C ASP A 127 13.70 -12.09 4.81
N LYS A 128 13.25 -11.31 5.80
CA LYS A 128 12.31 -11.80 6.82
C LYS A 128 10.91 -12.05 6.23
N ALA A 129 10.50 -11.25 5.25
CA ALA A 129 9.26 -11.49 4.51
C ALA A 129 9.31 -12.85 3.80
N LEU A 130 10.42 -13.14 3.10
CA LEU A 130 10.64 -14.43 2.44
C LEU A 130 10.65 -15.60 3.42
N ASP A 131 11.29 -15.47 4.57
CA ASP A 131 11.33 -16.51 5.60
C ASP A 131 9.90 -16.86 6.08
N CYS A 132 9.08 -15.84 6.37
CA CYS A 132 7.69 -16.04 6.79
C CYS A 132 6.84 -16.67 5.68
N LEU A 133 6.94 -16.20 4.45
CA LEU A 133 6.17 -16.73 3.33
C LEU A 133 6.58 -18.16 2.97
N ASN A 134 7.87 -18.49 3.05
CA ASN A 134 8.35 -19.87 2.85
C ASN A 134 7.87 -20.81 3.94
N GLU A 135 7.83 -20.38 5.21
CA GLU A 135 7.25 -21.19 6.31
C GLU A 135 5.76 -21.42 6.06
N ALA A 136 5.01 -20.40 5.60
CA ALA A 136 3.62 -20.54 5.20
C ALA A 136 3.45 -21.57 4.07
N LEU A 137 4.33 -21.54 3.06
CA LEU A 137 4.31 -22.47 1.94
C LEU A 137 4.61 -23.92 2.38
N GLU A 138 5.62 -24.12 3.24
CA GLU A 138 5.95 -25.43 3.79
C GLU A 138 4.74 -26.06 4.53
N ILE A 139 4.03 -25.25 5.31
CA ILE A 139 2.84 -25.72 6.02
C ILE A 139 1.71 -26.01 5.03
N ALA A 140 1.50 -25.14 4.05
CA ALA A 140 0.46 -25.30 3.02
C ALA A 140 0.67 -26.57 2.19
N ASP A 141 1.91 -26.90 1.85
CA ASP A 141 2.26 -28.13 1.11
C ASP A 141 1.93 -29.41 1.87
N LYS A 142 2.06 -29.38 3.19
CA LYS A 142 1.70 -30.51 4.05
C LYS A 142 0.19 -30.71 4.15
N ILE A 143 -0.57 -29.62 4.18
CA ILE A 143 -2.04 -29.67 4.30
C ILE A 143 -2.69 -30.01 2.95
N TRP A 144 -2.23 -29.36 1.88
CA TRP A 144 -2.78 -29.48 0.54
C TRP A 144 -1.68 -29.89 -0.45
N PRO A 145 -1.51 -31.19 -0.73
CA PRO A 145 -0.53 -31.67 -1.71
C PRO A 145 -0.82 -31.21 -3.15
N GLY A 146 -2.05 -30.79 -3.45
CA GLY A 146 -2.49 -30.28 -4.76
C GLY A 146 -2.66 -28.75 -4.80
N PRO A 147 -3.28 -28.23 -5.87
CA PRO A 147 -3.65 -26.83 -6.00
C PRO A 147 -4.51 -26.34 -4.85
N SER A 148 -4.25 -25.13 -4.37
CA SER A 148 -5.02 -24.53 -3.30
C SER A 148 -4.91 -23.00 -3.39
N SER A 149 -6.01 -22.29 -3.07
CA SER A 149 -6.02 -20.83 -3.07
C SER A 149 -4.97 -20.25 -2.12
N PHE A 150 -4.74 -20.89 -0.96
CA PHE A 150 -3.69 -20.45 -0.03
C PHE A 150 -2.29 -20.51 -0.65
N LYS A 151 -1.97 -21.57 -1.40
CA LYS A 151 -0.69 -21.66 -2.11
C LYS A 151 -0.56 -20.58 -3.17
N ALA A 152 -1.62 -20.34 -3.94
CA ALA A 152 -1.62 -19.29 -4.96
C ALA A 152 -1.38 -17.91 -4.33
N ASP A 153 -1.97 -17.62 -3.16
CA ASP A 153 -1.76 -16.37 -2.45
C ASP A 153 -0.32 -16.25 -1.91
N ILE A 154 0.25 -17.34 -1.39
CA ILE A 154 1.64 -17.35 -0.95
C ILE A 154 2.59 -17.15 -2.13
N TYR A 155 2.40 -17.84 -3.26
CA TYR A 155 3.21 -17.63 -4.46
C TYR A 155 3.11 -16.20 -4.98
N ASN A 156 1.90 -15.61 -4.97
CA ASN A 156 1.69 -14.22 -5.33
C ASN A 156 2.47 -13.26 -4.41
N ASN A 157 2.44 -13.48 -3.11
CA ASN A 157 3.16 -12.65 -2.15
C ASN A 157 4.68 -12.84 -2.25
N LEU A 158 5.16 -14.05 -2.47
CA LEU A 158 6.58 -14.30 -2.79
C LEU A 158 7.00 -13.57 -4.06
N GLY A 159 6.19 -13.62 -5.11
CA GLY A 159 6.40 -12.88 -6.35
C GLY A 159 6.51 -11.38 -6.13
N LEU A 160 5.64 -10.82 -5.27
CA LEU A 160 5.68 -9.41 -4.89
C LEU A 160 7.03 -9.03 -4.23
N VAL A 161 7.49 -9.83 -3.26
CA VAL A 161 8.76 -9.59 -2.57
C VAL A 161 9.95 -9.67 -3.54
N TYR A 162 10.01 -10.69 -4.41
CA TYR A 162 11.09 -10.83 -5.38
C TYR A 162 11.08 -9.71 -6.42
N ARG A 163 9.92 -9.25 -6.87
CA ARG A 163 9.81 -8.09 -7.75
C ARG A 163 10.43 -6.84 -7.10
N SER A 164 10.11 -6.57 -5.83
CA SER A 164 10.66 -5.43 -5.09
C SER A 164 12.15 -5.57 -4.78
N LYS A 165 12.68 -6.80 -4.74
CA LYS A 165 14.14 -7.06 -4.69
C LYS A 165 14.83 -6.91 -6.05
N GLY A 166 14.10 -6.69 -7.15
CA GLY A 166 14.64 -6.63 -8.50
C GLY A 166 14.94 -8.00 -9.13
N ASP A 167 14.55 -9.13 -8.47
CA ASP A 167 14.68 -10.47 -9.04
C ASP A 167 13.42 -10.78 -9.88
N TYR A 168 13.32 -10.10 -11.01
CA TYR A 168 12.16 -10.18 -11.91
C TYR A 168 11.92 -11.57 -12.48
N PRO A 169 12.96 -12.34 -12.93
CA PRO A 169 12.73 -13.69 -13.40
C PRO A 169 12.08 -14.60 -12.36
N LYS A 170 12.50 -14.48 -11.11
CA LYS A 170 11.91 -15.26 -10.02
C LYS A 170 10.51 -14.81 -9.65
N ALA A 171 10.24 -13.50 -9.73
CA ALA A 171 8.90 -12.96 -9.56
C ALA A 171 7.95 -13.47 -10.64
N GLU A 172 8.37 -13.48 -11.92
CA GLU A 172 7.61 -14.02 -13.05
C GLU A 172 7.26 -15.50 -12.85
N ASP A 173 8.25 -16.33 -12.46
CA ASP A 173 8.03 -17.76 -12.16
C ASP A 173 7.00 -17.96 -11.04
N LEU A 174 7.10 -17.21 -9.95
CA LEU A 174 6.21 -17.34 -8.79
C LEU A 174 4.79 -16.86 -9.09
N TYR A 175 4.64 -15.74 -9.79
CA TYR A 175 3.33 -15.30 -10.27
C TYR A 175 2.76 -16.29 -11.29
N GLY A 176 3.60 -16.89 -12.14
CA GLY A 176 3.20 -17.97 -13.07
C GLY A 176 2.66 -19.19 -12.31
N CYS A 177 3.30 -19.61 -11.21
CA CYS A 177 2.79 -20.67 -10.34
C CYS A 177 1.44 -20.28 -9.72
N ALA A 178 1.29 -19.04 -9.23
CA ALA A 178 0.04 -18.53 -8.67
C ALA A 178 -1.07 -18.53 -9.73
N LEU A 179 -0.77 -18.06 -10.96
CA LEU A 179 -1.71 -18.02 -12.07
C LEU A 179 -2.18 -19.42 -12.47
N CYS A 180 -1.25 -20.36 -12.63
CA CYS A 180 -1.58 -21.73 -12.98
C CYS A 180 -2.57 -22.35 -11.97
N ILE A 181 -2.32 -22.20 -10.67
CA ILE A 181 -3.22 -22.68 -9.63
C ILE A 181 -4.57 -21.97 -9.68
N ARG A 182 -4.58 -20.64 -9.89
CA ARG A 182 -5.82 -19.86 -9.93
C ARG A 182 -6.67 -20.21 -11.14
N GLU A 183 -6.07 -20.42 -12.32
CA GLU A 183 -6.78 -20.85 -13.53
C GLU A 183 -7.32 -22.30 -13.43
N GLU A 184 -6.74 -23.15 -12.59
CA GLU A 184 -7.29 -24.48 -12.31
C GLU A 184 -8.52 -24.42 -11.38
N ILE A 185 -8.57 -23.45 -10.46
CA ILE A 185 -9.61 -23.31 -9.44
C ILE A 185 -10.75 -22.38 -9.91
N TYR A 186 -10.44 -21.34 -10.66
CA TYR A 186 -11.33 -20.24 -11.02
C TYR A 186 -11.46 -20.09 -12.53
N ALA A 187 -12.53 -19.43 -12.97
CA ALA A 187 -12.68 -19.00 -14.37
C ALA A 187 -11.64 -17.91 -14.73
N SER A 188 -11.34 -17.75 -16.01
CA SER A 188 -10.31 -16.82 -16.50
C SER A 188 -10.57 -15.35 -16.18
N ASP A 189 -11.84 -14.98 -16.00
CA ASP A 189 -12.33 -13.64 -15.65
C ASP A 189 -12.43 -13.40 -14.15
N HIS A 190 -12.11 -14.41 -13.32
CA HIS A 190 -12.18 -14.27 -11.87
C HIS A 190 -11.20 -13.20 -11.37
N PRO A 191 -11.61 -12.31 -10.42
CA PRO A 191 -10.77 -11.22 -9.96
C PRO A 191 -9.36 -11.63 -9.53
N MET A 192 -9.20 -12.79 -8.90
CA MET A 192 -7.89 -13.30 -8.48
C MET A 192 -6.99 -13.67 -9.65
N VAL A 193 -7.57 -14.20 -10.75
CA VAL A 193 -6.83 -14.51 -11.99
C VAL A 193 -6.37 -13.21 -12.64
N LEU A 194 -7.29 -12.26 -12.80
CA LEU A 194 -6.99 -10.95 -13.38
C LEU A 194 -5.95 -10.17 -12.58
N ALA A 195 -6.04 -10.22 -11.24
CA ALA A 195 -5.04 -9.59 -10.36
C ALA A 195 -3.65 -10.22 -10.55
N THR A 196 -3.56 -11.54 -10.73
CA THR A 196 -2.27 -12.19 -10.99
C THR A 196 -1.70 -11.79 -12.35
N LYS A 197 -2.54 -11.77 -13.39
CA LYS A 197 -2.14 -11.29 -14.73
C LYS A 197 -1.63 -9.85 -14.67
N ASN A 198 -2.30 -8.97 -13.92
CA ASN A 198 -1.84 -7.61 -13.69
C ASN A 198 -0.46 -7.56 -13.00
N ASN A 199 -0.21 -8.42 -12.01
CA ASN A 199 1.09 -8.49 -11.34
C ASN A 199 2.20 -8.97 -12.29
N ILE A 200 1.93 -9.94 -13.15
CA ILE A 200 2.86 -10.40 -14.21
C ILE A 200 3.15 -9.24 -15.17
N ALA A 201 2.14 -8.51 -15.62
CA ALA A 201 2.32 -7.36 -16.49
C ALA A 201 3.19 -6.26 -15.85
N GLN A 202 3.07 -6.06 -14.54
CA GLN A 202 3.96 -5.15 -13.79
C GLN A 202 5.41 -5.67 -13.74
N VAL A 203 5.64 -6.99 -13.68
CA VAL A 203 6.99 -7.56 -13.80
C VAL A 203 7.56 -7.26 -15.18
N TYR A 204 6.80 -7.49 -16.25
CA TYR A 204 7.24 -7.14 -17.61
C TYR A 204 7.57 -5.66 -17.76
N ALA A 205 6.75 -4.77 -17.19
CA ALA A 205 7.04 -3.34 -17.18
C ALA A 205 8.34 -3.02 -16.42
N SER A 206 8.59 -3.69 -15.29
CA SER A 206 9.82 -3.51 -14.51
C SER A 206 11.08 -4.04 -15.22
N GLU A 207 10.92 -4.98 -16.14
CA GLU A 207 11.98 -5.48 -17.06
C GLU A 207 12.08 -4.68 -18.37
N GLU A 208 11.38 -3.55 -18.48
CA GLU A 208 11.30 -2.73 -19.70
C GLU A 208 10.70 -3.48 -20.91
N ARG A 209 10.03 -4.60 -20.68
CA ARG A 209 9.28 -5.38 -21.68
C ARG A 209 7.90 -4.77 -21.90
N TYR A 210 7.85 -3.48 -22.18
CA TYR A 210 6.61 -2.70 -22.20
C TYR A 210 5.57 -3.24 -23.21
N GLY A 211 5.99 -3.77 -24.35
CA GLY A 211 5.07 -4.35 -25.35
C GLY A 211 4.28 -5.55 -24.79
N GLU A 212 4.94 -6.41 -24.00
CA GLU A 212 4.31 -7.57 -23.38
C GLU A 212 3.44 -7.12 -22.20
N ALA A 213 3.89 -6.14 -21.42
CA ALA A 213 3.13 -5.54 -20.32
C ALA A 213 1.81 -4.94 -20.84
N ILE A 214 1.87 -4.10 -21.87
CA ILE A 214 0.71 -3.46 -22.50
C ILE A 214 -0.28 -4.53 -22.98
N SER A 215 0.18 -5.53 -23.74
CA SER A 215 -0.69 -6.60 -24.26
C SER A 215 -1.42 -7.35 -23.14
N LEU A 216 -0.73 -7.57 -22.01
CA LEU A 216 -1.32 -8.28 -20.87
C LEU A 216 -2.29 -7.39 -20.08
N PHE A 217 -1.97 -6.10 -19.85
CA PHE A 217 -2.91 -5.14 -19.24
C PHE A 217 -4.18 -4.98 -20.08
N GLU A 218 -4.06 -4.83 -21.41
CA GLU A 218 -5.22 -4.75 -22.33
C GLU A 218 -6.05 -6.03 -22.28
N THR A 219 -5.42 -7.20 -22.14
CA THR A 219 -6.11 -8.46 -21.94
C THR A 219 -6.89 -8.48 -20.64
N VAL A 220 -6.30 -8.04 -19.53
CA VAL A 220 -6.98 -7.93 -18.23
C VAL A 220 -8.19 -7.00 -18.32
N ILE A 221 -8.04 -5.83 -18.95
CA ILE A 221 -9.14 -4.87 -19.13
C ILE A 221 -10.27 -5.48 -19.94
N ARG A 222 -9.94 -6.13 -21.06
CA ARG A 222 -10.92 -6.78 -21.94
C ARG A 222 -11.69 -7.88 -21.20
N GLU A 223 -11.00 -8.81 -20.56
CA GLU A 223 -11.61 -9.92 -19.81
C GLU A 223 -12.49 -9.39 -18.66
N TYR A 224 -12.05 -8.35 -17.99
CA TYR A 224 -12.85 -7.68 -16.95
C TYR A 224 -14.15 -7.09 -17.54
N ARG A 225 -14.05 -6.32 -18.64
CA ARG A 225 -15.18 -5.62 -19.26
C ARG A 225 -16.17 -6.57 -19.96
N GLU A 226 -15.73 -7.72 -20.44
CA GLU A 226 -16.62 -8.74 -21.01
C GLU A 226 -17.57 -9.35 -19.97
N ASN A 227 -17.17 -9.40 -18.72
CA ASN A 227 -17.89 -10.06 -17.63
C ASN A 227 -18.44 -9.13 -16.56
N SER A 228 -18.04 -7.87 -16.56
CA SER A 228 -18.54 -6.84 -15.64
C SER A 228 -18.79 -5.53 -16.37
N THR A 229 -19.97 -4.97 -16.13
CA THR A 229 -20.33 -3.62 -16.58
C THR A 229 -20.05 -2.56 -15.53
N GLU A 230 -19.67 -2.98 -14.33
CA GLU A 230 -19.42 -2.07 -13.20
C GLU A 230 -17.94 -1.70 -13.14
N ASP A 231 -17.67 -0.45 -12.89
CA ASP A 231 -16.32 0.05 -12.62
C ASP A 231 -15.85 -0.39 -11.24
N SER A 232 -14.56 -0.66 -11.10
CA SER A 232 -13.95 -1.06 -9.83
C SER A 232 -12.61 -0.37 -9.60
N ALA A 233 -12.20 -0.29 -8.35
CA ALA A 233 -10.87 0.19 -7.96
C ALA A 233 -9.75 -0.62 -8.63
N PHE A 234 -9.95 -1.93 -8.77
CA PHE A 234 -9.01 -2.81 -9.46
C PHE A 234 -8.83 -2.38 -10.92
N LEU A 235 -9.93 -2.14 -11.65
CA LEU A 235 -9.86 -1.72 -13.05
C LEU A 235 -9.13 -0.38 -13.19
N ALA A 236 -9.41 0.59 -12.30
CA ALA A 236 -8.68 1.85 -12.27
C ALA A 236 -7.18 1.67 -12.06
N THR A 237 -6.78 0.72 -11.19
CA THR A 237 -5.36 0.39 -10.98
C THR A 237 -4.72 -0.21 -12.24
N VAL A 238 -5.44 -1.07 -12.97
CA VAL A 238 -4.93 -1.63 -14.24
C VAL A 238 -4.75 -0.52 -15.28
N TYR A 239 -5.68 0.44 -15.36
CA TYR A 239 -5.55 1.61 -16.23
C TYR A 239 -4.33 2.48 -15.87
N ASP A 240 -4.06 2.72 -14.59
CA ASP A 240 -2.88 3.46 -14.15
C ASP A 240 -1.57 2.74 -14.53
N ASN A 241 -1.52 1.43 -14.35
CA ASN A 241 -0.35 0.63 -14.73
C ASN A 241 -0.12 0.64 -16.25
N LEU A 242 -1.20 0.52 -17.02
CA LEU A 242 -1.15 0.59 -18.49
C LEU A 242 -0.71 1.97 -18.96
N SER A 243 -1.23 3.04 -18.35
CA SER A 243 -0.84 4.41 -18.70
C SER A 243 0.64 4.65 -18.42
N THR A 244 1.17 4.10 -17.32
CA THR A 244 2.60 4.14 -17.01
C THR A 244 3.41 3.43 -18.09
N ALA A 245 3.00 2.23 -18.52
CA ALA A 245 3.70 1.50 -19.58
C ALA A 245 3.70 2.26 -20.92
N TYR A 246 2.59 2.93 -21.27
CA TYR A 246 2.54 3.79 -22.46
C TYR A 246 3.45 5.02 -22.31
N ARG A 247 3.49 5.65 -21.14
CA ARG A 247 4.37 6.78 -20.84
C ARG A 247 5.84 6.42 -21.02
N GLU A 248 6.27 5.28 -20.47
CA GLU A 248 7.65 4.79 -20.60
C GLU A 248 8.04 4.49 -22.07
N MET A 249 7.05 4.22 -22.93
CA MET A 249 7.25 4.10 -24.38
C MET A 249 7.13 5.46 -25.13
N GLU A 250 7.04 6.56 -24.42
CA GLU A 250 6.83 7.90 -24.97
C GLU A 250 5.52 8.03 -25.80
N ARG A 251 4.56 7.12 -25.59
CA ARG A 251 3.23 7.14 -26.22
C ARG A 251 2.28 7.98 -25.37
N TYR A 252 2.57 9.26 -25.27
CA TYR A 252 1.92 10.15 -24.30
C TYR A 252 0.43 10.35 -24.54
N GLU A 253 -0.04 10.43 -25.80
CA GLU A 253 -1.46 10.55 -26.10
C GLU A 253 -2.24 9.32 -25.60
N ASP A 254 -1.74 8.10 -25.89
CA ASP A 254 -2.35 6.88 -25.38
C ASP A 254 -2.32 6.84 -23.84
N ALA A 255 -1.21 7.28 -23.23
CA ALA A 255 -1.06 7.34 -21.78
C ALA A 255 -2.09 8.28 -21.12
N ILE A 256 -2.34 9.48 -21.72
CA ILE A 256 -3.33 10.43 -21.23
C ILE A 256 -4.74 9.85 -21.31
N ASP A 257 -5.10 9.27 -22.45
CA ASP A 257 -6.43 8.69 -22.67
C ASP A 257 -6.72 7.60 -21.61
N ILE A 258 -5.78 6.67 -21.44
CA ILE A 258 -5.90 5.57 -20.49
C ILE A 258 -5.89 6.06 -19.03
N CYS A 259 -5.02 7.00 -18.68
CA CYS A 259 -4.97 7.59 -17.34
C CYS A 259 -6.28 8.30 -17.00
N THR A 260 -6.87 9.00 -17.99
CA THR A 260 -8.15 9.71 -17.83
C THR A 260 -9.30 8.75 -17.55
N GLU A 261 -9.32 7.57 -18.18
CA GLU A 261 -10.31 6.52 -17.88
C GLU A 261 -10.20 6.06 -16.43
N GLY A 262 -8.99 5.73 -15.95
CA GLY A 262 -8.75 5.34 -14.55
C GLY A 262 -9.14 6.43 -13.56
N LEU A 263 -8.80 7.69 -13.86
CA LEU A 263 -9.15 8.87 -13.08
C LEU A 263 -10.67 9.06 -12.96
N ASN A 264 -11.43 8.88 -14.06
CA ASN A 264 -12.88 8.98 -14.06
C ASN A 264 -13.51 7.88 -13.17
N ILE A 265 -13.03 6.65 -13.27
CA ILE A 265 -13.50 5.55 -12.42
C ILE A 265 -13.30 5.89 -10.93
N ARG A 266 -12.12 6.35 -10.53
CA ARG A 266 -11.85 6.72 -9.13
C ARG A 266 -12.68 7.89 -8.66
N LYS A 267 -12.90 8.88 -9.53
CA LYS A 267 -13.79 10.02 -9.26
C LYS A 267 -15.22 9.55 -8.98
N ASP A 268 -15.72 8.59 -9.74
CA ASP A 268 -17.11 8.12 -9.61
C ASP A 268 -17.29 7.20 -8.39
N ILE A 269 -16.29 6.38 -8.05
CA ILE A 269 -16.32 5.49 -6.87
C ILE A 269 -16.06 6.27 -5.57
N TYR A 270 -15.02 7.09 -5.53
CA TYR A 270 -14.50 7.68 -4.29
C TYR A 270 -14.70 9.19 -4.18
N GLY A 271 -15.04 9.85 -5.30
CA GLY A 271 -15.12 11.31 -5.38
C GLY A 271 -13.77 11.99 -5.58
N LYS A 272 -13.82 13.28 -5.98
CA LYS A 272 -12.63 14.08 -6.29
C LYS A 272 -11.73 14.42 -5.10
N ARG A 273 -12.17 14.19 -3.86
CA ARG A 273 -11.40 14.48 -2.64
C ARG A 273 -10.86 13.22 -1.98
N SER A 274 -10.72 12.15 -2.73
CA SER A 274 -10.14 10.90 -2.23
C SER A 274 -8.64 10.83 -2.53
N LEU A 275 -7.92 10.08 -1.71
CA LEU A 275 -6.50 9.80 -1.94
C LEU A 275 -6.29 9.06 -3.25
N ASP A 276 -7.16 8.11 -3.57
CA ASP A 276 -7.10 7.35 -4.83
C ASP A 276 -7.19 8.24 -6.06
N TYR A 277 -8.09 9.24 -6.03
CA TYR A 277 -8.18 10.23 -7.12
C TYR A 277 -6.91 11.06 -7.23
N ALA A 278 -6.31 11.48 -6.10
CA ALA A 278 -5.06 12.23 -6.09
C ALA A 278 -3.86 11.42 -6.63
N ILE A 279 -3.85 10.09 -6.45
CA ILE A 279 -2.83 9.21 -7.03
C ILE A 279 -2.92 9.20 -8.56
N SER A 280 -4.12 9.05 -9.14
CA SER A 280 -4.29 9.12 -10.59
C SER A 280 -3.98 10.51 -11.16
N LEU A 281 -4.31 11.60 -10.44
CA LEU A 281 -3.89 12.94 -10.82
C LEU A 281 -2.36 13.06 -10.89
N ASN A 282 -1.66 12.49 -9.92
CA ASN A 282 -0.20 12.49 -9.90
C ASN A 282 0.37 11.76 -11.13
N ASN A 283 -0.21 10.63 -11.53
CA ASN A 283 0.21 9.89 -12.72
C ASN A 283 -0.04 10.71 -13.99
N LEU A 284 -1.20 11.38 -14.10
CA LEU A 284 -1.51 12.27 -15.19
C LEU A 284 -0.52 13.44 -15.27
N ALA A 285 -0.21 14.07 -14.14
CA ALA A 285 0.74 15.17 -14.08
C ALA A 285 2.16 14.78 -14.51
N LEU A 286 2.60 13.54 -14.19
CA LEU A 286 3.88 12.98 -14.65
C LEU A 286 3.92 12.89 -16.19
N ILE A 287 2.84 12.46 -16.84
CA ILE A 287 2.77 12.40 -18.30
C ILE A 287 2.93 13.82 -18.90
N TYR A 288 2.20 14.82 -18.38
CA TYR A 288 2.34 16.21 -18.83
C TYR A 288 3.74 16.77 -18.58
N TYR A 289 4.37 16.42 -17.44
CA TYR A 289 5.74 16.82 -17.13
C TYR A 289 6.75 16.28 -18.14
N GLU A 290 6.64 15.02 -18.53
CA GLU A 290 7.54 14.38 -19.50
C GLU A 290 7.31 14.93 -20.92
N MET A 291 6.07 15.25 -21.30
CA MET A 291 5.75 15.98 -22.53
C MET A 291 6.29 17.42 -22.57
N GLY A 292 6.78 17.95 -21.44
CA GLY A 292 7.23 19.34 -21.33
C GLY A 292 6.09 20.36 -21.20
N ILE A 293 4.86 19.92 -20.94
CA ILE A 293 3.68 20.79 -20.71
C ILE A 293 3.65 21.18 -19.23
N LEU A 294 4.68 21.93 -18.83
CA LEU A 294 5.05 22.10 -17.42
C LEU A 294 4.01 22.89 -16.60
N ASN A 295 3.32 23.86 -17.17
CA ASN A 295 2.32 24.62 -16.42
C ASN A 295 1.12 23.74 -16.04
N ASP A 296 0.62 22.93 -16.98
CA ASP A 296 -0.50 22.03 -16.72
C ASP A 296 -0.08 20.94 -15.70
N ALA A 297 1.17 20.43 -15.82
CA ALA A 297 1.73 19.51 -14.84
C ALA A 297 1.75 20.13 -13.42
N ALA A 298 2.19 21.40 -13.28
CA ALA A 298 2.20 22.09 -11.99
C ALA A 298 0.80 22.24 -11.40
N ASP A 299 -0.18 22.59 -12.22
CA ASP A 299 -1.56 22.77 -11.78
C ASP A 299 -2.15 21.43 -11.30
N ILE A 300 -1.94 20.35 -12.05
CA ILE A 300 -2.45 19.02 -11.69
C ILE A 300 -1.73 18.47 -10.44
N PHE A 301 -0.40 18.60 -10.33
CA PHE A 301 0.33 18.21 -9.11
C PHE A 301 -0.14 19.00 -7.89
N SER A 302 -0.41 20.31 -8.05
CA SER A 302 -0.92 21.16 -6.97
C SER A 302 -2.30 20.70 -6.50
N GLU A 303 -3.21 20.33 -7.42
CA GLU A 303 -4.51 19.74 -7.08
C GLU A 303 -4.33 18.41 -6.33
N ALA A 304 -3.46 17.53 -6.82
CA ALA A 304 -3.17 16.25 -6.17
C ALA A 304 -2.61 16.44 -4.75
N LEU A 305 -1.64 17.35 -4.58
CA LEU A 305 -1.04 17.66 -3.27
C LEU A 305 -2.07 18.25 -2.30
N ALA A 306 -2.94 19.15 -2.77
CA ALA A 306 -4.00 19.73 -1.94
C ALA A 306 -4.92 18.64 -1.37
N ILE A 307 -5.33 17.68 -2.19
CA ILE A 307 -6.16 16.55 -1.77
C ILE A 307 -5.41 15.66 -0.76
N LYS A 308 -4.13 15.35 -1.03
CA LYS A 308 -3.30 14.56 -0.11
C LYS A 308 -3.19 15.23 1.26
N LYS A 309 -3.01 16.54 1.31
CA LYS A 309 -2.95 17.32 2.57
C LYS A 309 -4.28 17.36 3.33
N GLU A 310 -5.42 17.26 2.65
CA GLU A 310 -6.74 17.18 3.28
C GLU A 310 -7.01 15.77 3.86
N THR A 311 -6.41 14.72 3.28
CA THR A 311 -6.77 13.33 3.55
C THR A 311 -5.76 12.57 4.41
N LEU A 312 -4.51 12.99 4.42
CA LEU A 312 -3.40 12.33 5.11
C LEU A 312 -2.89 13.13 6.30
N PRO A 313 -2.21 12.51 7.27
CA PRO A 313 -1.44 13.21 8.28
C PRO A 313 -0.41 14.14 7.64
N GLU A 314 -0.07 15.23 8.35
CA GLU A 314 0.88 16.25 7.85
C GLU A 314 2.25 15.65 7.50
N ILE A 315 2.72 14.69 8.28
CA ILE A 315 3.95 13.92 8.04
C ILE A 315 3.56 12.61 7.38
N HIS A 316 3.64 12.57 6.07
CA HIS A 316 3.32 11.37 5.29
C HIS A 316 4.10 11.38 3.96
N GLY A 317 4.72 10.25 3.59
CA GLY A 317 5.55 10.14 2.38
C GLY A 317 4.85 10.54 1.08
N GLN A 318 3.55 10.29 0.96
CA GLN A 318 2.78 10.75 -0.22
C GLN A 318 2.66 12.27 -0.34
N ILE A 319 2.77 13.02 0.77
CA ILE A 319 2.82 14.49 0.76
C ILE A 319 4.22 14.93 0.36
N SER A 320 5.26 14.29 0.90
CA SER A 320 6.65 14.52 0.50
C SER A 320 6.84 14.36 -1.01
N ILE A 321 6.41 13.23 -1.57
CA ILE A 321 6.44 12.98 -3.03
C ILE A 321 5.70 14.08 -3.81
N GLY A 322 4.57 14.57 -3.30
CA GLY A 322 3.82 15.66 -3.94
C GLY A 322 4.61 16.96 -4.00
N TYR A 323 5.29 17.33 -2.92
CA TYR A 323 6.18 18.48 -2.89
C TYR A 323 7.40 18.29 -3.80
N PHE A 324 8.04 17.11 -3.76
CA PHE A 324 9.17 16.79 -4.62
C PHE A 324 8.82 16.94 -6.11
N ASN A 325 7.69 16.39 -6.55
CA ASN A 325 7.22 16.50 -7.94
C ASN A 325 6.96 17.96 -8.36
N LEU A 326 6.39 18.79 -7.48
CA LEU A 326 6.25 20.22 -7.73
C LEU A 326 7.61 20.91 -7.83
N GLY A 327 8.56 20.54 -6.97
CA GLY A 327 9.94 20.99 -7.04
C GLY A 327 10.55 20.74 -8.42
N LEU A 328 10.42 19.49 -8.94
CA LEU A 328 10.90 19.11 -10.28
C LEU A 328 10.30 19.96 -11.39
N VAL A 329 8.98 20.21 -11.32
CA VAL A 329 8.29 21.04 -12.34
C VAL A 329 8.78 22.48 -12.30
N TYR A 330 8.88 23.09 -11.12
CA TYR A 330 9.33 24.47 -10.97
C TYR A 330 10.81 24.63 -11.33
N ASP A 331 11.65 23.64 -11.02
CA ASP A 331 13.04 23.61 -11.43
C ASP A 331 13.17 23.62 -12.97
N LYS A 332 12.42 22.76 -13.65
CA LYS A 332 12.39 22.71 -15.12
C LYS A 332 11.81 23.98 -15.77
N LEU A 333 10.97 24.72 -15.02
CA LEU A 333 10.45 26.05 -15.40
C LEU A 333 11.43 27.19 -15.08
N HIS A 334 12.59 26.91 -14.47
CA HIS A 334 13.54 27.90 -13.93
C HIS A 334 12.91 28.87 -12.92
N ARG A 335 11.93 28.37 -12.14
CA ARG A 335 11.31 29.08 -11.04
C ARG A 335 11.98 28.64 -9.73
N ASP A 336 13.24 29.02 -9.58
CA ASP A 336 14.17 28.49 -8.57
C ASP A 336 13.67 28.67 -7.14
N ASN A 337 13.03 29.79 -6.81
CA ASN A 337 12.52 30.03 -5.46
C ASN A 337 11.40 29.04 -5.09
N GLU A 338 10.48 28.80 -6.03
CA GLU A 338 9.38 27.86 -5.81
C GLU A 338 9.87 26.42 -5.81
N ALA A 339 10.85 26.09 -6.63
CA ALA A 339 11.49 24.78 -6.59
C ALA A 339 12.14 24.51 -5.23
N LEU A 340 12.95 25.45 -4.73
CA LEU A 340 13.60 25.38 -3.41
C LEU A 340 12.61 25.28 -2.24
N GLU A 341 11.48 26.02 -2.31
CA GLU A 341 10.44 25.95 -1.29
C GLU A 341 9.83 24.54 -1.23
N ASN A 342 9.49 23.98 -2.38
CA ASN A 342 8.89 22.65 -2.47
C ASN A 342 9.88 21.53 -2.10
N TYR A 343 11.12 21.57 -2.58
CA TYR A 343 12.14 20.59 -2.20
C TYR A 343 12.45 20.61 -0.70
N ARG A 344 12.50 21.79 -0.06
CA ARG A 344 12.70 21.88 1.39
C ARG A 344 11.52 21.29 2.16
N ALA A 345 10.29 21.54 1.72
CA ALA A 345 9.11 20.96 2.34
C ALA A 345 9.07 19.43 2.22
N SER A 346 9.51 18.88 1.08
CA SER A 346 9.71 17.43 0.90
C SER A 346 10.75 16.90 1.88
N MET A 347 11.94 17.49 1.88
CA MET A 347 13.06 17.05 2.70
C MET A 347 12.77 17.14 4.21
N GLU A 348 11.97 18.12 4.67
CA GLU A 348 11.54 18.22 6.06
C GLU A 348 10.68 17.03 6.48
N ILE A 349 9.72 16.64 5.65
CA ILE A 349 8.86 15.47 5.88
C ILE A 349 9.70 14.18 5.86
N ASP A 350 10.59 14.04 4.89
CA ASP A 350 11.42 12.83 4.74
C ASP A 350 12.40 12.66 5.91
N ASN A 351 12.93 13.77 6.45
CA ASN A 351 13.72 13.75 7.69
C ASN A 351 12.91 13.24 8.91
N GLU A 352 11.66 13.67 9.04
CA GLU A 352 10.81 13.23 10.15
C GLU A 352 10.36 11.76 9.98
N LEU A 353 10.33 11.26 8.74
CA LEU A 353 10.06 9.86 8.42
C LEU A 353 11.32 8.98 8.45
N GLU A 354 12.49 9.55 8.72
CA GLU A 354 13.80 8.86 8.67
C GLU A 354 14.08 8.24 7.28
N ALA A 355 13.51 8.82 6.20
CA ALA A 355 13.70 8.42 4.81
C ALA A 355 14.98 9.06 4.24
N TYR A 356 16.14 8.67 4.77
CA TYR A 356 17.43 9.34 4.51
C TYR A 356 17.85 9.33 3.04
N GLU A 357 17.52 8.29 2.28
CA GLU A 357 17.82 8.22 0.85
C GLU A 357 17.08 9.32 0.08
N ASP A 358 15.81 9.57 0.38
CA ASP A 358 15.01 10.62 -0.23
C ASP A 358 15.51 12.01 0.19
N VAL A 359 15.95 12.17 1.44
CA VAL A 359 16.60 13.40 1.93
C VAL A 359 17.85 13.73 1.12
N LEU A 360 18.72 12.72 0.89
CA LEU A 360 19.95 12.89 0.13
C LEU A 360 19.66 13.24 -1.32
N LEU A 361 18.72 12.52 -1.95
CA LEU A 361 18.29 12.82 -3.32
C LEU A 361 17.80 14.26 -3.45
N THR A 362 16.91 14.69 -2.55
CA THR A 362 16.36 16.05 -2.58
C THR A 362 17.43 17.11 -2.31
N ALA A 363 18.40 16.82 -1.45
CA ALA A 363 19.53 17.71 -1.17
C ALA A 363 20.40 17.95 -2.41
N GLU A 364 20.60 16.95 -3.28
CA GLU A 364 21.31 17.11 -4.55
C GLU A 364 20.59 18.09 -5.48
N TYR A 365 19.28 17.97 -5.65
CA TYR A 365 18.49 18.92 -6.47
C TYR A 365 18.58 20.36 -5.94
N ILE A 366 18.52 20.53 -4.62
CA ILE A 366 18.69 21.85 -4.00
C ILE A 366 20.09 22.41 -4.27
N ALA A 367 21.13 21.58 -4.14
CA ALA A 367 22.51 21.98 -4.41
C ALA A 367 22.73 22.42 -5.85
N GLU A 368 22.14 21.69 -6.83
CA GLU A 368 22.20 22.06 -8.26
C GLU A 368 21.56 23.42 -8.53
N ILE A 369 20.43 23.75 -7.89
CA ILE A 369 19.81 25.08 -8.04
C ILE A 369 20.72 26.15 -7.48
N TYR A 370 21.36 25.96 -6.33
CA TYR A 370 22.28 26.94 -5.74
C TYR A 370 23.53 27.12 -6.59
N GLU A 371 24.10 26.07 -7.20
CA GLU A 371 25.22 26.17 -8.12
C GLU A 371 24.84 26.99 -9.37
N ARG A 372 23.70 26.71 -9.95
CA ARG A 372 23.19 27.45 -11.11
C ARG A 372 23.00 28.93 -10.82
N ASN A 373 22.76 29.30 -9.57
CA ASN A 373 22.58 30.68 -9.12
C ASN A 373 23.87 31.33 -8.55
N ASP A 374 25.04 30.75 -8.82
CA ASP A 374 26.34 31.24 -8.34
C ASP A 374 26.43 31.36 -6.80
N MET A 375 25.82 30.43 -6.06
CA MET A 375 25.80 30.35 -4.59
C MET A 375 26.54 29.08 -4.09
N PRO A 376 27.85 28.94 -4.28
CA PRO A 376 28.58 27.70 -4.02
C PRO A 376 28.67 27.34 -2.55
N GLU A 377 28.62 28.30 -1.63
CA GLU A 377 28.64 28.01 -0.18
C GLU A 377 27.36 27.32 0.27
N ASP A 378 26.21 27.77 -0.26
CA ASP A 378 24.91 27.14 0.01
C ASP A 378 24.81 25.76 -0.65
N ALA A 379 25.31 25.60 -1.86
CA ALA A 379 25.38 24.33 -2.54
C ALA A 379 26.21 23.28 -1.75
N GLU A 380 27.39 23.68 -1.27
CA GLU A 380 28.27 22.81 -0.49
C GLU A 380 27.63 22.38 0.85
N ALA A 381 26.82 23.25 1.46
CA ALA A 381 26.09 22.91 2.67
C ALA A 381 25.14 21.72 2.48
N TYR A 382 24.43 21.65 1.33
CA TYR A 382 23.56 20.51 1.00
C TYR A 382 24.34 19.28 0.54
N ARG A 383 25.44 19.43 -0.19
CA ARG A 383 26.32 18.32 -0.57
C ARG A 383 27.00 17.65 0.60
N THR A 384 27.34 18.40 1.64
CA THR A 384 27.90 17.84 2.88
C THR A 384 26.90 16.92 3.60
N LEU A 385 25.61 17.06 3.40
CA LEU A 385 24.62 16.10 3.87
C LEU A 385 24.76 14.74 3.12
N CYS A 386 25.05 14.79 1.81
CA CYS A 386 25.24 13.61 0.97
C CYS A 386 26.57 12.86 1.23
N SER A 387 27.58 13.55 1.79
CA SER A 387 28.94 13.00 2.00
C SER A 387 29.19 12.41 3.39
N LYS A 388 28.25 12.54 4.32
CA LYS A 388 28.38 11.93 5.65
C LYS A 388 27.98 10.46 5.57
N ASP A 389 28.99 9.59 5.44
CA ASP A 389 28.92 8.12 5.59
C ASP A 389 28.50 7.65 7.00
N ASP A 390 27.78 8.45 7.75
CA ASP A 390 27.32 8.15 9.11
C ASP A 390 25.78 8.00 9.16
N VAL A 391 25.23 7.11 8.35
CA VAL A 391 23.90 6.59 8.56
C VAL A 391 24.04 5.11 8.97
N HIS A 392 24.15 4.90 10.28
CA HIS A 392 24.08 3.58 10.91
C HIS A 392 22.64 3.22 11.26
#